data_4c07f65ca82a7aff84eb121d098040f4
#
_entry.id   4c07f65ca82a7aff84eb121d098040f4
#
_cell.length_a   1.000
_cell.length_b   1.000
_cell.length_c   1.000
_cell.angle_alpha   90.00
_cell.angle_beta   90.00
_cell.angle_gamma   90.00
#
_symmetry.space_group_name_H-M   'P 1'
#
loop_
_entity.id
_entity.type
_entity.pdbx_description
1 polymer ?
#
loop_
_entity_poly.entity_id
_entity_poly.type
_entity_poly.pdbx_seq_one_letter_code
_entity_poly.pdbx_strand_id
1 'polypeptide(L)'
;MALSTMIYNHLPTTSQPIMNKLPKIHGLAHQQVVRDPPQTKTSNRVSSLTESLSHLLHLHLETPPRTNIHQINWNLYGEEKLSTPTTSPKEVIAQNWHDMHASSNWESLLDPLHTWLRREIIKYGEFAQATYDAFDFDSHSEYCGSCRYNRHKLFETLGLSRNGYKVSKYIYAMSHVNMPQWLQRSKLAETWSKDSNWMGYVGVSDDEETRRIGRRDIVVAWRGTVAPTEWYEDLQRKLEPTGHGDAKVEHGFLSIYTSKNDSTRYNKSSASEQVMKEVTRLVELYREKGEEVSLTITGHSLGGALALLNAYEAASTIPNLPVSVISFGAPRVGNIAFRDELHQLGVKTLRVVIKQDVVPWMPGLVFNESLQKLDDITGTLGWVYTHVGAELKLDVRSSPYLKRGLNWLGFHSLETYLHLVDGFVNTTSTFREEARRDVALVNKACDMLVDELRIPHCWYQLANKGLVCNAHGRWVKPKRDPEDIPSPHMQENINVPALEAGIQTQDVLKPLYSV
;
A
#
# COMPACT_ATOMS: atom_id res chain seq x y z
N MET A 1 6.73 -48.04 -37.22
CA MET A 1 6.07 -49.31 -36.83
C MET A 1 5.09 -48.94 -35.77
N ALA A 2 3.92 -48.85 -36.14
CA ALA A 2 2.75 -49.75 -36.11
C ALA A 2 1.97 -49.48 -34.82
N LEU A 3 0.85 -48.93 -34.97
CA LEU A 3 -0.56 -49.30 -35.18
C LEU A 3 -1.35 -49.22 -33.88
N SER A 4 -2.36 -48.36 -33.85
CA SER A 4 -3.81 -48.63 -34.10
C SER A 4 -4.51 -49.26 -32.89
N THR A 5 -5.70 -48.96 -32.45
CA THR A 5 -6.97 -48.65 -33.16
C THR A 5 -8.04 -48.20 -32.13
N MET A 6 -8.87 -47.28 -32.54
CA MET A 6 -10.31 -47.07 -32.35
C MET A 6 -11.14 -48.12 -31.60
N ILE A 7 -12.19 -47.66 -30.87
CA ILE A 7 -13.59 -48.10 -31.05
C ILE A 7 -14.57 -46.98 -30.57
N TYR A 8 -15.46 -46.60 -31.46
CA TYR A 8 -16.74 -45.88 -31.33
C TYR A 8 -17.81 -46.78 -30.72
N ASN A 9 -18.78 -46.22 -30.00
CA ASN A 9 -20.21 -46.52 -30.18
C ASN A 9 -21.11 -45.65 -29.31
N HIS A 10 -21.89 -44.82 -29.93
CA HIS A 10 -23.36 -44.75 -30.15
C HIS A 10 -24.25 -44.34 -28.98
N LEU A 11 -24.91 -43.20 -29.24
CA LEU A 11 -26.17 -42.69 -28.68
C LEU A 11 -27.36 -43.64 -28.97
N PRO A 12 -28.51 -43.46 -28.26
CA PRO A 12 -29.60 -42.79 -28.97
C PRO A 12 -30.41 -41.75 -28.13
N THR A 13 -30.96 -40.86 -28.91
CA THR A 13 -32.01 -39.86 -28.71
C THR A 13 -33.38 -40.42 -28.36
N THR A 14 -34.19 -39.61 -27.66
CA THR A 14 -35.64 -39.27 -27.81
C THR A 14 -36.19 -38.84 -26.46
N SER A 15 -37.13 -37.97 -26.25
CA SER A 15 -38.07 -37.11 -26.93
C SER A 15 -38.84 -36.31 -25.90
N GLN A 16 -39.40 -35.20 -26.27
CA GLN A 16 -40.22 -34.21 -25.56
C GLN A 16 -41.61 -34.73 -25.05
N PRO A 17 -42.58 -33.87 -24.67
CA PRO A 17 -42.74 -33.11 -23.40
C PRO A 17 -44.11 -33.41 -22.74
N ILE A 18 -44.37 -33.02 -21.51
CA ILE A 18 -45.74 -32.97 -20.98
C ILE A 18 -45.95 -31.69 -20.17
N MET A 19 -46.80 -30.82 -20.72
CA MET A 19 -47.59 -29.82 -20.00
C MET A 19 -48.59 -30.50 -19.05
N ASN A 20 -48.77 -29.97 -17.82
CA ASN A 20 -50.13 -29.81 -17.28
C ASN A 20 -50.19 -28.98 -15.97
N LYS A 21 -50.98 -27.90 -16.08
CA LYS A 21 -52.07 -27.42 -15.21
C LYS A 21 -51.79 -26.97 -13.79
N LEU A 22 -51.97 -25.67 -13.63
CA LEU A 22 -52.38 -24.97 -12.37
C LEU A 22 -53.74 -25.45 -11.85
N PRO A 23 -53.96 -25.32 -10.56
CA PRO A 23 -55.22 -24.77 -10.06
C PRO A 23 -55.05 -23.55 -9.17
N LYS A 24 -55.97 -22.61 -9.34
CA LYS A 24 -56.27 -21.48 -8.46
C LYS A 24 -56.87 -21.99 -7.14
N ILE A 25 -56.47 -21.42 -6.01
CA ILE A 25 -57.34 -21.34 -4.82
C ILE A 25 -56.98 -20.10 -3.98
N HIS A 26 -57.97 -19.35 -3.72
CA HIS A 26 -58.37 -18.39 -2.70
C HIS A 26 -57.46 -18.06 -1.52
N GLY A 27 -57.48 -16.76 -1.20
CA GLY A 27 -56.83 -16.14 -0.08
C GLY A 27 -57.36 -16.53 1.31
N LEU A 28 -56.44 -16.36 2.25
CA LEU A 28 -56.75 -16.09 3.66
C LEU A 28 -55.54 -15.38 4.27
N ALA A 29 -55.84 -14.26 4.88
CA ALA A 29 -54.87 -13.46 5.64
C ALA A 29 -54.44 -14.22 6.89
N HIS A 30 -53.11 -14.32 7.12
CA HIS A 30 -52.62 -14.52 8.49
C HIS A 30 -51.15 -14.05 8.63
N GLN A 31 -51.00 -13.16 9.59
CA GLN A 31 -49.85 -12.88 10.47
C GLN A 31 -48.46 -13.18 9.97
N GLN A 32 -47.69 -12.10 9.78
CA GLN A 32 -46.23 -12.11 9.68
C GLN A 32 -45.64 -12.65 11.00
N VAL A 33 -45.06 -13.84 10.92
CA VAL A 33 -44.05 -14.31 11.86
C VAL A 33 -42.70 -13.98 11.20
N VAL A 34 -42.02 -13.02 11.75
CA VAL A 34 -40.61 -12.71 11.41
C VAL A 34 -39.78 -13.93 11.81
N ARG A 35 -39.30 -14.67 10.83
CA ARG A 35 -38.27 -15.70 11.03
C ARG A 35 -36.93 -15.08 10.71
N ASP A 36 -36.03 -15.14 11.66
CA ASP A 36 -34.59 -14.80 11.48
C ASP A 36 -33.99 -15.61 10.31
N PRO A 37 -33.10 -15.01 9.52
CA PRO A 37 -32.42 -15.73 8.45
C PRO A 37 -31.48 -16.80 9.03
N PRO A 38 -31.30 -17.94 8.33
CA PRO A 38 -30.45 -19.03 8.80
C PRO A 38 -28.99 -18.55 8.90
N GLN A 39 -28.43 -18.69 10.09
CA GLN A 39 -26.99 -18.50 10.32
C GLN A 39 -26.20 -19.50 9.47
N THR A 40 -25.43 -18.99 8.56
CA THR A 40 -24.51 -19.78 7.73
C THR A 40 -23.34 -20.30 8.59
N LYS A 41 -23.15 -21.61 8.58
CA LYS A 41 -22.10 -22.35 9.32
C LYS A 41 -20.65 -22.12 8.84
N THR A 42 -20.34 -20.97 8.28
CA THR A 42 -18.99 -20.62 7.83
C THR A 42 -18.13 -19.97 8.92
N SER A 43 -18.74 -19.56 10.04
CA SER A 43 -18.05 -18.90 11.14
C SER A 43 -17.07 -19.81 11.93
N ASN A 44 -17.36 -21.11 12.03
CA ASN A 44 -16.61 -21.98 12.96
C ASN A 44 -15.26 -22.50 12.43
N ARG A 45 -15.00 -22.44 11.12
CA ARG A 45 -13.69 -22.84 10.57
C ARG A 45 -12.66 -21.72 10.62
N VAL A 46 -13.11 -20.48 10.45
CA VAL A 46 -12.22 -19.29 10.51
C VAL A 46 -11.82 -19.04 11.97
N SER A 47 -12.74 -19.18 12.94
CA SER A 47 -12.41 -19.04 14.37
C SER A 47 -11.39 -20.07 14.85
N SER A 48 -11.49 -21.32 14.38
CA SER A 48 -10.56 -22.40 14.77
C SER A 48 -9.12 -22.17 14.24
N LEU A 49 -8.98 -21.68 13.01
CA LEU A 49 -7.67 -21.33 12.45
C LEU A 49 -7.06 -20.10 13.15
N THR A 50 -7.92 -19.14 13.49
CA THR A 50 -7.50 -17.92 14.19
C THR A 50 -7.04 -18.21 15.62
N GLU A 51 -7.74 -19.09 16.33
CA GLU A 51 -7.34 -19.55 17.66
C GLU A 51 -6.03 -20.36 17.61
N SER A 52 -5.88 -21.25 16.63
CA SER A 52 -4.66 -22.03 16.44
C SER A 52 -3.45 -21.13 16.11
N LEU A 53 -3.64 -20.09 15.29
CA LEU A 53 -2.59 -19.12 14.99
C LEU A 53 -2.26 -18.21 16.17
N SER A 54 -3.26 -17.82 16.97
CA SER A 54 -3.01 -17.00 18.18
C SER A 54 -2.21 -17.78 19.23
N HIS A 55 -2.50 -19.06 19.40
CA HIS A 55 -1.71 -19.96 20.24
C HIS A 55 -0.28 -20.16 19.73
N LEU A 56 -0.11 -20.32 18.43
CA LEU A 56 1.21 -20.50 17.78
C LEU A 56 2.08 -19.24 17.91
N LEU A 57 1.44 -18.06 17.91
CA LEU A 57 2.12 -16.76 17.97
C LEU A 57 2.33 -16.24 19.40
N HIS A 58 1.95 -17.01 20.44
CA HIS A 58 1.96 -16.57 21.84
C HIS A 58 1.25 -15.23 22.08
N LEU A 59 0.26 -14.92 21.27
CA LEU A 59 -0.59 -13.73 21.45
C LEU A 59 -1.58 -14.04 22.59
N HIS A 60 -1.24 -13.62 23.82
CA HIS A 60 -2.18 -13.65 24.93
C HIS A 60 -3.33 -12.66 24.66
N LEU A 61 -4.42 -13.18 24.13
CA LEU A 61 -5.67 -12.42 23.94
C LEU A 61 -6.45 -12.42 25.25
N GLU A 62 -5.90 -11.81 26.29
CA GLU A 62 -6.70 -11.51 27.47
C GLU A 62 -7.74 -10.48 27.09
N THR A 63 -9.02 -10.80 27.32
CA THR A 63 -10.10 -9.83 27.26
C THR A 63 -9.93 -8.87 28.45
N PRO A 64 -9.44 -7.64 28.24
CA PRO A 64 -9.33 -6.71 29.34
C PRO A 64 -10.72 -6.23 29.77
N PRO A 65 -10.88 -5.76 31.03
CA PRO A 65 -12.16 -5.26 31.52
C PRO A 65 -12.67 -4.14 30.60
N ARG A 66 -13.98 -4.11 30.39
CA ARG A 66 -14.68 -3.05 29.65
C ARG A 66 -14.25 -1.70 30.20
N THR A 67 -13.39 -1.00 29.48
CA THR A 67 -13.12 0.41 29.74
C THR A 67 -14.40 1.18 29.48
N ASN A 68 -14.81 2.00 30.44
CA ASN A 68 -16.00 2.84 30.31
C ASN A 68 -15.85 3.76 29.11
N ILE A 69 -16.58 3.46 28.04
CA ILE A 69 -16.68 4.24 26.80
C ILE A 69 -17.21 5.67 27.08
N HIS A 70 -17.73 5.92 28.28
CA HIS A 70 -18.19 7.24 28.73
C HIS A 70 -17.11 8.34 28.77
N GLN A 71 -15.83 8.02 28.55
CA GLN A 71 -14.75 9.01 28.48
C GLN A 71 -14.33 9.39 27.04
N ILE A 72 -14.98 8.83 26.02
CA ILE A 72 -14.76 9.31 24.63
C ILE A 72 -15.35 10.71 24.54
N ASN A 73 -14.51 11.70 24.34
CA ASN A 73 -14.96 13.09 24.19
C ASN A 73 -15.63 13.28 22.83
N TRP A 74 -16.94 13.01 22.76
CA TRP A 74 -17.77 13.14 21.58
C TRP A 74 -17.80 14.57 21.00
N ASN A 75 -17.44 15.59 21.80
CA ASN A 75 -17.35 16.99 21.34
C ASN A 75 -16.23 17.22 20.33
N LEU A 76 -15.29 16.27 20.16
CA LEU A 76 -14.28 16.31 19.11
C LEU A 76 -14.87 16.09 17.71
N TYR A 77 -16.09 15.56 17.61
CA TYR A 77 -16.76 15.17 16.36
C TYR A 77 -17.98 16.03 16.04
N GLY A 78 -18.17 17.19 16.72
CA GLY A 78 -19.19 18.18 16.36
C GLY A 78 -18.85 18.84 15.01
N GLU A 79 -19.86 19.15 14.22
CA GLU A 79 -19.74 19.67 12.84
C GLU A 79 -18.78 20.86 12.67
N GLU A 80 -18.59 21.70 13.69
CA GLU A 80 -17.66 22.84 13.65
C GLU A 80 -16.18 22.47 13.86
N LYS A 81 -15.87 21.28 14.36
CA LYS A 81 -14.47 20.82 14.59
C LYS A 81 -14.01 19.76 13.58
N LEU A 82 -14.87 19.32 12.68
CA LEU A 82 -14.55 18.38 11.61
C LEU A 82 -13.67 18.97 10.50
N SER A 83 -13.46 20.27 10.48
CA SER A 83 -12.33 20.81 9.74
C SER A 83 -11.05 20.51 10.49
N THR A 84 -10.70 19.25 10.61
CA THR A 84 -9.34 18.90 10.99
C THR A 84 -8.46 19.42 9.88
N PRO A 85 -7.68 20.46 10.09
CA PRO A 85 -6.66 20.76 9.12
C PRO A 85 -5.71 19.58 9.20
N THR A 86 -5.80 18.69 8.25
CA THR A 86 -4.69 17.88 7.82
C THR A 86 -3.64 18.88 7.32
N THR A 87 -3.18 19.72 8.21
CA THR A 87 -2.17 20.70 7.90
C THR A 87 -0.88 19.93 7.75
N SER A 88 -0.32 19.96 6.56
CA SER A 88 1.10 19.75 6.34
C SER A 88 1.87 20.38 7.48
N PRO A 89 2.95 19.77 7.93
CA PRO A 89 3.81 20.42 8.92
C PRO A 89 4.15 21.82 8.41
N LYS A 90 3.73 22.86 9.15
CA LYS A 90 4.05 24.24 8.78
C LYS A 90 5.37 24.71 9.38
N GLU A 91 5.89 23.95 10.34
CA GLU A 91 7.14 24.25 10.99
C GLU A 91 8.31 24.06 10.02
N VAL A 92 9.19 25.04 9.99
CA VAL A 92 10.45 24.97 9.25
C VAL A 92 11.38 24.03 10.02
N ILE A 93 11.72 22.91 9.40
CA ILE A 93 12.62 21.89 9.97
C ILE A 93 13.99 21.86 9.28
N ALA A 94 14.26 22.84 8.42
CA ALA A 94 15.44 22.91 7.59
C ALA A 94 16.76 22.78 8.38
N GLN A 95 16.82 23.33 9.58
CA GLN A 95 18.03 23.23 10.40
C GLN A 95 18.26 21.85 11.02
N ASN A 96 17.21 21.04 11.15
CA ASN A 96 17.23 19.72 11.79
C ASN A 96 16.90 18.59 10.80
N TRP A 97 16.98 18.83 9.50
CA TRP A 97 16.54 17.85 8.53
C TRP A 97 17.37 16.56 8.56
N HIS A 98 18.66 16.66 8.87
CA HIS A 98 19.52 15.48 9.00
C HIS A 98 19.01 14.52 10.09
N ASP A 99 18.54 15.04 11.22
CA ASP A 99 18.00 14.21 12.30
C ASP A 99 16.65 13.61 11.90
N MET A 100 15.80 14.38 11.23
CA MET A 100 14.53 13.87 10.68
C MET A 100 14.75 12.82 9.59
N HIS A 101 15.85 12.90 8.84
CA HIS A 101 16.29 11.95 7.83
C HIS A 101 17.24 10.87 8.39
N ALA A 102 17.29 10.75 9.72
CA ALA A 102 17.99 9.69 10.47
C ALA A 102 19.52 9.76 10.48
N SER A 103 20.11 10.94 10.59
CA SER A 103 21.57 11.03 10.82
C SER A 103 22.02 10.10 11.96
N SER A 104 21.23 10.01 13.04
CA SER A 104 21.46 9.17 14.22
C SER A 104 20.45 8.01 14.34
N ASN A 105 19.97 7.42 13.23
CA ASN A 105 18.99 6.32 13.20
C ASN A 105 17.71 6.61 14.01
N TRP A 106 17.28 7.88 14.11
CA TRP A 106 16.17 8.37 14.92
C TRP A 106 16.31 8.09 16.42
N GLU A 107 17.52 7.86 16.94
CA GLU A 107 17.76 7.74 18.38
C GLU A 107 17.14 8.92 19.11
N SER A 108 16.50 8.67 20.25
CA SER A 108 15.76 9.66 21.05
C SER A 108 14.56 10.35 20.39
N LEU A 109 14.23 10.07 19.13
CA LEU A 109 13.08 10.65 18.43
C LEU A 109 11.85 9.73 18.37
N LEU A 110 12.03 8.43 18.65
CA LEU A 110 10.96 7.42 18.53
C LEU A 110 10.17 7.22 19.83
N ASP A 111 10.81 7.37 20.99
CA ASP A 111 10.18 7.14 22.30
C ASP A 111 10.71 8.13 23.36
N PRO A 112 9.97 9.23 23.63
CA PRO A 112 8.69 9.62 23.05
C PRO A 112 8.80 10.04 21.58
N LEU A 113 7.74 9.76 20.80
CA LEU A 113 7.74 10.10 19.37
C LEU A 113 7.74 11.61 19.17
N HIS A 114 8.82 12.12 18.60
CA HIS A 114 9.00 13.53 18.33
C HIS A 114 7.93 14.08 17.38
N THR A 115 7.36 15.24 17.67
CA THR A 115 6.22 15.80 16.93
C THR A 115 6.50 16.00 15.44
N TRP A 116 7.68 16.47 15.07
CA TRP A 116 8.04 16.68 13.68
C TRP A 116 8.23 15.35 12.96
N LEU A 117 8.90 14.39 13.59
CA LEU A 117 9.08 13.06 13.02
C LEU A 117 7.72 12.34 12.80
N ARG A 118 6.77 12.46 13.76
CA ARG A 118 5.40 11.95 13.60
C ARG A 118 4.76 12.48 12.32
N ARG A 119 4.87 13.77 12.06
CA ARG A 119 4.28 14.41 10.89
C ARG A 119 4.94 13.95 9.58
N GLU A 120 6.26 13.81 9.58
CA GLU A 120 6.99 13.26 8.43
C GLU A 120 6.59 11.80 8.17
N ILE A 121 6.48 10.95 9.21
CA ILE A 121 6.00 9.57 9.07
C ILE A 121 4.59 9.55 8.46
N ILE A 122 3.68 10.39 8.96
CA ILE A 122 2.31 10.48 8.42
C ILE A 122 2.33 10.94 6.97
N LYS A 123 3.10 11.98 6.63
CA LYS A 123 3.23 12.48 5.25
C LYS A 123 3.66 11.37 4.28
N TYR A 124 4.71 10.63 4.60
CA TYR A 124 5.18 9.54 3.74
C TYR A 124 4.22 8.35 3.73
N GLY A 125 3.50 8.11 4.83
CA GLY A 125 2.40 7.14 4.87
C GLY A 125 1.22 7.54 3.98
N GLU A 126 0.86 8.83 3.92
CA GLU A 126 -0.16 9.34 3.00
C GLU A 126 0.26 9.17 1.53
N PHE A 127 1.56 9.34 1.21
CA PHE A 127 2.08 9.04 -0.11
C PHE A 127 1.99 7.54 -0.45
N ALA A 128 2.26 6.67 0.51
CA ALA A 128 2.04 5.23 0.33
C ALA A 128 0.54 4.90 0.18
N GLN A 129 -0.36 5.55 0.97
CA GLN A 129 -1.81 5.36 0.86
C GLN A 129 -2.35 5.81 -0.50
N ALA A 130 -1.82 6.89 -1.06
CA ALA A 130 -2.18 7.37 -2.40
C ALA A 130 -2.02 6.30 -3.49
N THR A 131 -1.07 5.37 -3.31
CA THR A 131 -0.86 4.27 -4.26
C THR A 131 -2.00 3.26 -4.27
N TYR A 132 -2.73 3.11 -3.16
CA TYR A 132 -3.95 2.29 -3.10
C TYR A 132 -5.18 3.05 -3.58
N ASP A 133 -5.33 4.30 -3.15
CA ASP A 133 -6.50 5.12 -3.45
C ASP A 133 -6.65 5.41 -4.94
N ALA A 134 -5.53 5.54 -5.65
CA ALA A 134 -5.52 5.82 -7.07
C ALA A 134 -5.48 4.56 -7.97
N PHE A 135 -5.29 3.37 -7.40
CA PHE A 135 -5.19 2.15 -8.20
C PHE A 135 -6.56 1.66 -8.67
N ASP A 136 -6.67 1.37 -9.96
CA ASP A 136 -7.85 0.74 -10.53
C ASP A 136 -7.74 -0.78 -10.46
N PHE A 137 -8.37 -1.38 -9.45
CA PHE A 137 -8.42 -2.83 -9.26
C PHE A 137 -9.78 -3.46 -9.65
N ASP A 138 -10.68 -2.68 -10.28
CA ASP A 138 -11.94 -3.19 -10.77
C ASP A 138 -11.71 -4.05 -12.02
N SER A 139 -11.90 -5.37 -11.90
CA SER A 139 -11.73 -6.32 -13.00
C SER A 139 -12.64 -6.05 -14.20
N HIS A 140 -13.75 -5.30 -14.01
CA HIS A 140 -14.64 -4.87 -15.06
C HIS A 140 -14.22 -3.54 -15.72
N SER A 141 -13.16 -2.91 -15.21
CA SER A 141 -12.60 -1.71 -15.83
C SER A 141 -11.70 -2.09 -17.00
N GLU A 142 -11.84 -1.41 -18.12
CA GLU A 142 -10.92 -1.54 -19.26
C GLU A 142 -9.50 -1.01 -18.94
N TYR A 143 -9.38 -0.25 -17.83
CA TYR A 143 -8.14 0.31 -17.33
C TYR A 143 -7.65 -0.38 -16.05
N CYS A 144 -8.19 -1.56 -15.74
CA CYS A 144 -7.76 -2.34 -14.58
C CYS A 144 -6.24 -2.52 -14.58
N GLY A 145 -5.63 -2.33 -13.41
CA GLY A 145 -4.17 -2.37 -13.25
C GLY A 145 -3.46 -1.03 -13.46
N SER A 146 -4.17 0.04 -13.84
CA SER A 146 -3.59 1.38 -14.03
C SER A 146 -3.88 2.32 -12.85
N CYS A 147 -3.21 3.47 -12.83
CA CYS A 147 -3.63 4.59 -12.01
C CYS A 147 -4.92 5.21 -12.58
N ARG A 148 -5.83 5.64 -11.70
CA ARG A 148 -7.12 6.28 -12.08
C ARG A 148 -6.95 7.70 -12.58
N TYR A 149 -5.90 8.37 -12.17
CA TYR A 149 -5.70 9.79 -12.36
C TYR A 149 -4.45 10.07 -13.18
N ASN A 150 -4.47 11.20 -13.85
CA ASN A 150 -3.28 11.76 -14.47
C ASN A 150 -2.25 12.12 -13.38
N ARG A 151 -0.96 11.91 -13.65
CA ARG A 151 0.12 12.19 -12.68
C ARG A 151 0.12 13.64 -12.17
N HIS A 152 -0.29 14.60 -13.00
CA HIS A 152 -0.34 16.02 -12.62
C HIS A 152 -1.50 16.35 -11.68
N LYS A 153 -2.58 15.54 -11.73
CA LYS A 153 -3.78 15.70 -10.90
C LYS A 153 -3.80 14.78 -9.68
N LEU A 154 -2.86 13.79 -9.58
CA LEU A 154 -2.90 12.76 -8.55
C LEU A 154 -3.01 13.35 -7.13
N PHE A 155 -2.09 14.23 -6.76
CA PHE A 155 -2.06 14.80 -5.41
C PHE A 155 -3.19 15.79 -5.15
N GLU A 156 -3.63 16.54 -6.16
CA GLU A 156 -4.78 17.42 -6.06
C GLU A 156 -6.06 16.61 -5.81
N THR A 157 -6.30 15.58 -6.64
CA THR A 157 -7.50 14.75 -6.53
C THR A 157 -7.58 14.00 -5.20
N LEU A 158 -6.44 13.59 -4.65
CA LEU A 158 -6.37 12.91 -3.35
C LEU A 158 -6.22 13.86 -2.16
N GLY A 159 -6.27 15.19 -2.37
CA GLY A 159 -6.14 16.19 -1.30
C GLY A 159 -4.75 16.26 -0.68
N LEU A 160 -3.71 15.85 -1.41
CA LEU A 160 -2.31 15.81 -0.94
C LEU A 160 -1.46 16.99 -1.43
N SER A 161 -2.02 17.91 -2.22
CA SER A 161 -1.30 19.10 -2.74
C SER A 161 -0.67 19.93 -1.62
N ARG A 162 -1.29 19.90 -0.43
CA ARG A 162 -0.77 20.58 0.77
C ARG A 162 0.62 20.11 1.21
N ASN A 163 1.05 18.94 0.78
CA ASN A 163 2.35 18.38 1.13
C ASN A 163 3.49 18.97 0.29
N GLY A 164 3.20 19.80 -0.71
CA GLY A 164 4.19 20.50 -1.50
C GLY A 164 5.03 19.58 -2.41
N TYR A 165 4.44 18.53 -2.97
CA TYR A 165 5.12 17.63 -3.90
C TYR A 165 4.38 17.54 -5.24
N LYS A 166 5.15 17.23 -6.29
CA LYS A 166 4.64 16.96 -7.64
C LYS A 166 5.08 15.58 -8.09
N VAL A 167 4.18 14.85 -8.75
CA VAL A 167 4.52 13.53 -9.32
C VAL A 167 5.28 13.73 -10.63
N SER A 168 6.48 13.17 -10.69
CA SER A 168 7.35 13.22 -11.84
C SER A 168 7.09 12.05 -12.79
N LYS A 169 6.99 10.81 -12.27
CA LYS A 169 6.86 9.61 -13.08
C LYS A 169 6.02 8.55 -12.38
N TYR A 170 5.22 7.81 -13.14
CA TYR A 170 4.58 6.56 -12.72
C TYR A 170 5.50 5.37 -12.96
N ILE A 171 5.41 4.38 -12.07
CA ILE A 171 6.18 3.15 -12.11
C ILE A 171 5.23 1.98 -12.32
N TYR A 172 5.58 1.10 -13.25
CA TYR A 172 4.83 -0.12 -13.54
C TYR A 172 5.73 -1.33 -13.32
N ALA A 173 5.13 -2.41 -12.84
CA ALA A 173 5.78 -3.72 -12.75
C ALA A 173 4.95 -4.78 -13.46
N MET A 174 5.61 -5.83 -13.91
CA MET A 174 4.94 -6.97 -14.51
C MET A 174 4.19 -7.79 -13.47
N SER A 175 3.00 -8.26 -13.86
CA SER A 175 2.22 -9.23 -13.08
C SER A 175 2.57 -10.69 -13.41
N HIS A 176 3.25 -10.93 -14.52
CA HIS A 176 3.60 -12.27 -15.04
C HIS A 176 5.02 -12.69 -14.70
N VAL A 177 5.43 -12.49 -13.53
CA VAL A 177 6.53 -13.27 -13.02
C VAL A 177 5.95 -14.61 -12.62
N ASN A 178 6.58 -15.75 -13.04
CA ASN A 178 6.16 -17.13 -12.74
C ASN A 178 5.42 -17.22 -11.40
N MET A 179 4.21 -16.66 -11.39
CA MET A 179 3.40 -16.63 -10.19
C MET A 179 3.06 -18.08 -9.87
N PRO A 180 3.20 -18.51 -8.64
CA PRO A 180 2.80 -19.84 -8.23
C PRO A 180 1.41 -20.15 -8.76
N GLN A 181 1.15 -21.40 -9.19
CA GLN A 181 -0.11 -21.81 -9.84
C GLN A 181 -1.36 -21.43 -9.00
N TRP A 182 -1.22 -21.30 -7.70
CA TRP A 182 -2.29 -20.92 -6.79
C TRP A 182 -2.67 -19.43 -6.92
N LEU A 183 -1.68 -18.52 -7.14
CA LEU A 183 -1.97 -17.10 -7.37
C LEU A 183 -2.69 -16.89 -8.71
N GLN A 184 -2.42 -17.76 -9.71
CA GLN A 184 -3.15 -17.78 -10.98
C GLN A 184 -4.61 -18.22 -10.81
N ARG A 185 -4.93 -18.96 -9.76
CA ARG A 185 -6.29 -19.46 -9.42
C ARG A 185 -7.02 -18.58 -8.40
N SER A 186 -6.35 -17.62 -7.80
CA SER A 186 -6.94 -16.75 -6.79
C SER A 186 -7.74 -15.60 -7.41
N LYS A 187 -8.66 -15.02 -6.64
CA LYS A 187 -9.35 -13.78 -7.03
C LYS A 187 -8.40 -12.61 -7.28
N LEU A 188 -7.15 -12.69 -6.81
CA LEU A 188 -6.08 -11.75 -7.09
C LEU A 188 -5.68 -11.72 -8.57
N ALA A 189 -5.73 -12.86 -9.26
CA ALA A 189 -5.48 -12.90 -10.71
C ALA A 189 -6.54 -12.11 -11.48
N GLU A 190 -7.74 -11.92 -10.92
CA GLU A 190 -8.78 -11.09 -11.52
C GLU A 190 -8.52 -9.58 -11.30
N THR A 191 -7.75 -9.20 -10.28
CA THR A 191 -7.46 -7.80 -9.95
C THR A 191 -6.14 -7.27 -10.51
N TRP A 192 -5.36 -8.13 -11.17
CA TRP A 192 -4.12 -7.75 -11.83
C TRP A 192 -4.29 -7.80 -13.34
N SER A 193 -3.85 -6.74 -14.02
CA SER A 193 -3.75 -6.76 -15.49
C SER A 193 -2.77 -7.85 -15.90
N LYS A 194 -3.06 -8.53 -17.02
CA LYS A 194 -2.20 -9.60 -17.54
C LYS A 194 -0.83 -9.11 -17.99
N ASP A 195 -0.67 -7.80 -18.24
CA ASP A 195 0.55 -7.26 -18.83
C ASP A 195 1.40 -6.49 -17.84
N SER A 196 0.86 -5.41 -17.28
CA SER A 196 1.60 -4.49 -16.41
C SER A 196 0.66 -3.85 -15.40
N ASN A 197 1.14 -3.67 -14.17
CA ASN A 197 0.38 -3.01 -13.12
C ASN A 197 1.12 -1.77 -12.62
N TRP A 198 0.36 -0.72 -12.38
CA TRP A 198 0.86 0.47 -11.71
C TRP A 198 1.27 0.13 -10.28
N MET A 199 2.55 0.32 -9.98
CA MET A 199 3.14 -0.07 -8.69
C MET A 199 3.59 1.12 -7.84
N GLY A 200 3.44 2.33 -8.33
CA GLY A 200 3.81 3.51 -7.57
C GLY A 200 4.24 4.69 -8.44
N TYR A 201 4.94 5.60 -7.81
CA TYR A 201 5.38 6.82 -8.47
C TYR A 201 6.63 7.41 -7.85
N VAL A 202 7.32 8.23 -8.63
CA VAL A 202 8.35 9.16 -8.18
C VAL A 202 7.74 10.54 -8.06
N GLY A 203 7.93 11.20 -6.94
CA GLY A 203 7.56 12.59 -6.70
C GLY A 203 8.76 13.42 -6.27
N VAL A 204 8.62 14.72 -6.32
CA VAL A 204 9.66 15.66 -5.90
C VAL A 204 9.04 16.86 -5.18
N SER A 205 9.68 17.33 -4.11
CA SER A 205 9.25 18.51 -3.37
C SER A 205 9.31 19.76 -4.27
N ASP A 206 8.34 20.65 -4.12
CA ASP A 206 8.37 21.97 -4.73
C ASP A 206 9.33 22.91 -3.96
N ASP A 207 9.47 24.14 -4.43
CA ASP A 207 10.43 25.07 -3.83
C ASP A 207 10.02 25.55 -2.45
N GLU A 208 8.70 25.57 -2.14
CA GLU A 208 8.21 25.95 -0.83
C GLU A 208 8.49 24.85 0.20
N GLU A 209 8.16 23.61 -0.13
CA GLU A 209 8.44 22.46 0.72
C GLU A 209 9.95 22.25 0.86
N THR A 210 10.72 22.40 -0.22
CA THR A 210 12.20 22.30 -0.19
C THR A 210 12.80 23.29 0.81
N ARG A 211 12.34 24.55 0.81
CA ARG A 211 12.78 25.56 1.81
C ARG A 211 12.35 25.18 3.23
N ARG A 212 11.15 24.63 3.40
CA ARG A 212 10.63 24.21 4.70
C ARG A 212 11.44 23.06 5.30
N ILE A 213 11.78 22.05 4.49
CA ILE A 213 12.51 20.85 4.94
C ILE A 213 14.02 20.95 4.80
N GLY A 214 14.55 22.00 4.14
CA GLY A 214 15.97 22.27 4.02
C GLY A 214 16.71 21.51 2.92
N ARG A 215 16.01 20.78 2.08
CA ARG A 215 16.57 19.95 1.02
C ARG A 215 15.54 19.67 -0.07
N ARG A 216 16.00 19.44 -1.29
CA ARG A 216 15.17 18.87 -2.35
C ARG A 216 14.94 17.38 -2.06
N ASP A 217 13.73 17.02 -1.69
CA ASP A 217 13.39 15.64 -1.40
C ASP A 217 12.73 14.96 -2.60
N ILE A 218 13.36 13.88 -3.07
CA ILE A 218 12.78 12.99 -4.06
C ILE A 218 12.08 11.87 -3.27
N VAL A 219 10.80 11.66 -3.50
CA VAL A 219 10.05 10.57 -2.86
C VAL A 219 9.71 9.49 -3.88
N VAL A 220 9.91 8.24 -3.50
CA VAL A 220 9.39 7.08 -4.23
C VAL A 220 8.38 6.37 -3.34
N ALA A 221 7.14 6.28 -3.81
CA ALA A 221 6.08 5.57 -3.10
C ALA A 221 5.70 4.29 -3.85
N TRP A 222 5.88 3.15 -3.19
CA TRP A 222 5.57 1.83 -3.71
C TRP A 222 4.24 1.31 -3.19
N ARG A 223 3.41 0.78 -4.08
CA ARG A 223 2.15 0.14 -3.73
C ARG A 223 2.39 -1.27 -3.21
N GLY A 224 1.63 -1.65 -2.20
CA GLY A 224 1.52 -3.04 -1.77
C GLY A 224 0.46 -3.83 -2.54
N THR A 225 0.17 -5.03 -2.05
CA THR A 225 -0.88 -5.89 -2.61
C THR A 225 -2.25 -5.45 -2.12
N VAL A 226 -3.25 -5.41 -3.02
CA VAL A 226 -4.63 -5.04 -2.67
C VAL A 226 -5.42 -6.16 -1.99
N ALA A 227 -4.91 -7.40 -2.01
CA ALA A 227 -5.48 -8.54 -1.32
C ALA A 227 -4.40 -9.31 -0.53
N PRO A 228 -4.08 -8.86 0.67
CA PRO A 228 -2.94 -9.36 1.43
C PRO A 228 -3.06 -10.84 1.84
N THR A 229 -4.26 -11.30 2.19
CA THR A 229 -4.48 -12.58 2.89
C THR A 229 -4.03 -13.83 2.14
N GLU A 230 -4.14 -13.82 0.80
CA GLU A 230 -3.76 -14.97 -0.02
C GLU A 230 -2.27 -14.96 -0.38
N TRP A 231 -1.65 -13.78 -0.37
CA TRP A 231 -0.25 -13.60 -0.73
C TRP A 231 0.72 -14.11 0.35
N TYR A 232 0.28 -14.11 1.63
CA TYR A 232 1.15 -14.49 2.76
C TYR A 232 1.41 -15.99 2.85
N GLU A 233 0.48 -16.83 2.40
CA GLU A 233 0.63 -18.28 2.50
C GLU A 233 1.74 -18.80 1.59
N ASP A 234 2.09 -18.03 0.56
CA ASP A 234 2.96 -18.47 -0.53
C ASP A 234 4.18 -17.59 -0.81
N LEU A 235 4.55 -16.70 0.11
CA LEU A 235 5.87 -16.08 0.10
C LEU A 235 6.90 -17.20 -0.08
N GLN A 236 7.44 -17.28 -1.29
CA GLN A 236 8.46 -18.27 -1.61
C GLN A 236 9.65 -18.01 -0.69
N ARG A 237 9.95 -18.96 0.16
CA ARG A 237 11.07 -18.87 1.12
C ARG A 237 12.43 -18.96 0.42
N LYS A 238 12.49 -18.65 -0.87
CA LYS A 238 13.70 -18.77 -1.67
C LYS A 238 14.43 -17.42 -1.67
N LEU A 239 15.62 -17.43 -1.12
CA LEU A 239 16.54 -16.30 -1.20
C LEU A 239 17.36 -16.40 -2.49
N GLU A 240 17.44 -15.28 -3.23
CA GLU A 240 18.27 -15.14 -4.42
C GLU A 240 19.35 -14.07 -4.22
N PRO A 241 20.56 -14.29 -4.77
CA PRO A 241 21.62 -13.30 -4.70
C PRO A 241 21.23 -11.97 -5.34
N THR A 242 21.65 -10.86 -4.72
CA THR A 242 21.49 -9.52 -5.30
C THR A 242 22.49 -9.22 -6.43
N GLY A 243 23.49 -10.09 -6.62
CA GLY A 243 24.59 -9.89 -7.55
C GLY A 243 25.85 -9.31 -6.90
N HIS A 244 25.80 -8.93 -5.64
CA HIS A 244 26.94 -8.45 -4.86
C HIS A 244 27.09 -9.26 -3.58
N GLY A 245 28.31 -9.68 -3.25
CA GLY A 245 28.64 -10.37 -2.02
C GLY A 245 27.74 -11.57 -1.68
N ASP A 246 27.46 -11.75 -0.38
CA ASP A 246 26.59 -12.80 0.16
C ASP A 246 25.15 -12.31 0.40
N ALA A 247 24.83 -11.09 -0.01
CA ALA A 247 23.51 -10.52 0.14
C ALA A 247 22.48 -11.26 -0.72
N LYS A 248 21.40 -11.70 -0.08
CA LYS A 248 20.29 -12.42 -0.73
C LYS A 248 18.97 -11.80 -0.31
N VAL A 249 18.04 -11.77 -1.26
CA VAL A 249 16.69 -11.24 -1.08
C VAL A 249 15.64 -12.25 -1.54
N GLU A 250 14.41 -12.06 -1.11
CA GLU A 250 13.30 -12.92 -1.47
C GLU A 250 13.01 -12.82 -2.97
N HIS A 251 12.90 -13.99 -3.61
CA HIS A 251 12.75 -14.15 -5.05
C HIS A 251 11.55 -13.39 -5.64
N GLY A 252 10.38 -13.46 -4.98
CA GLY A 252 9.17 -12.83 -5.49
C GLY A 252 9.28 -11.30 -5.54
N PHE A 253 9.88 -10.69 -4.50
CA PHE A 253 10.11 -9.25 -4.46
C PHE A 253 11.10 -8.83 -5.54
N LEU A 254 12.22 -9.54 -5.64
CA LEU A 254 13.24 -9.28 -6.65
C LEU A 254 12.66 -9.40 -8.05
N SER A 255 11.86 -10.43 -8.27
CA SER A 255 11.21 -10.68 -9.54
C SER A 255 10.23 -9.56 -9.95
N ILE A 256 9.36 -9.10 -9.04
CA ILE A 256 8.46 -7.95 -9.31
C ILE A 256 9.29 -6.69 -9.64
N TYR A 257 10.40 -6.49 -8.95
CA TYR A 257 11.23 -5.31 -9.09
C TYR A 257 12.02 -5.30 -10.41
N THR A 258 12.53 -6.47 -10.87
CA THR A 258 13.48 -6.56 -11.99
C THR A 258 12.91 -7.11 -13.29
N SER A 259 11.69 -7.69 -13.29
CA SER A 259 11.15 -8.30 -14.52
C SER A 259 10.70 -7.28 -15.53
N LYS A 260 10.97 -7.60 -16.82
CA LYS A 260 10.54 -6.81 -17.97
C LYS A 260 10.19 -7.71 -19.15
N ASN A 261 9.37 -7.20 -20.06
CA ASN A 261 9.02 -7.89 -21.29
C ASN A 261 8.63 -6.86 -22.38
N ASP A 262 9.30 -6.91 -23.50
CA ASP A 262 9.11 -6.00 -24.64
C ASP A 262 7.71 -6.04 -25.24
N SER A 263 6.97 -7.14 -25.06
CA SER A 263 5.59 -7.28 -25.53
C SER A 263 4.58 -6.51 -24.69
N THR A 264 4.96 -6.07 -23.48
CA THR A 264 4.06 -5.37 -22.57
C THR A 264 3.94 -3.89 -22.92
N ARG A 265 2.83 -3.28 -22.51
CA ARG A 265 2.55 -1.86 -22.76
C ARG A 265 3.45 -0.92 -21.96
N TYR A 266 3.73 -1.25 -20.69
CA TYR A 266 4.40 -0.36 -19.74
C TYR A 266 5.68 -0.94 -19.13
N ASN A 267 5.99 -2.21 -19.35
CA ASN A 267 7.15 -2.89 -18.78
C ASN A 267 8.16 -3.39 -19.85
N LYS A 268 8.38 -2.59 -20.90
CA LYS A 268 9.57 -2.75 -21.74
C LYS A 268 10.85 -2.52 -20.95
N SER A 269 10.77 -1.69 -19.91
CA SER A 269 11.76 -1.56 -18.85
C SER A 269 11.20 -2.11 -17.55
N SER A 270 12.05 -2.71 -16.70
CA SER A 270 11.66 -3.18 -15.37
C SER A 270 11.25 -2.02 -14.45
N ALA A 271 10.61 -2.33 -13.32
CA ALA A 271 10.30 -1.31 -12.33
C ALA A 271 11.57 -0.64 -11.79
N SER A 272 12.63 -1.42 -11.55
CA SER A 272 13.97 -0.94 -11.18
C SER A 272 14.52 0.06 -12.22
N GLU A 273 14.58 -0.32 -13.50
CA GLU A 273 15.07 0.56 -14.57
C GLU A 273 14.25 1.85 -14.67
N GLN A 274 12.93 1.77 -14.50
CA GLN A 274 12.03 2.93 -14.55
C GLN A 274 12.30 3.91 -13.40
N VAL A 275 12.38 3.40 -12.16
CA VAL A 275 12.56 4.24 -10.98
C VAL A 275 13.97 4.82 -10.93
N MET A 276 14.98 4.00 -11.20
CA MET A 276 16.38 4.45 -11.14
C MET A 276 16.71 5.49 -12.21
N LYS A 277 16.23 5.31 -13.44
CA LYS A 277 16.36 6.32 -14.49
C LYS A 277 15.81 7.68 -14.07
N GLU A 278 14.64 7.70 -13.44
CA GLU A 278 13.99 8.95 -13.04
C GLU A 278 14.65 9.56 -11.80
N VAL A 279 14.98 8.75 -10.79
CA VAL A 279 15.68 9.23 -9.59
C VAL A 279 17.04 9.83 -9.97
N THR A 280 17.85 9.13 -10.78
CA THR A 280 19.16 9.64 -11.24
C THR A 280 19.00 10.97 -11.98
N ARG A 281 18.05 11.06 -12.91
CA ARG A 281 17.76 12.29 -13.66
C ARG A 281 17.42 13.46 -12.73
N LEU A 282 16.57 13.24 -11.71
CA LEU A 282 16.21 14.28 -10.76
C LEU A 282 17.38 14.68 -9.85
N VAL A 283 18.15 13.70 -9.38
CA VAL A 283 19.34 13.97 -8.55
C VAL A 283 20.35 14.82 -9.31
N GLU A 284 20.68 14.46 -10.54
CA GLU A 284 21.59 15.21 -11.40
C GLU A 284 21.09 16.64 -11.61
N LEU A 285 19.81 16.77 -12.03
CA LEU A 285 19.18 18.05 -12.28
C LEU A 285 19.27 19.04 -11.10
N TYR A 286 18.94 18.58 -9.89
CA TYR A 286 18.90 19.48 -8.74
C TYR A 286 20.28 19.70 -8.13
N ARG A 287 21.20 18.74 -8.24
CA ARG A 287 22.62 18.95 -7.90
C ARG A 287 23.30 19.97 -8.81
N GLU A 288 22.98 19.97 -10.12
CA GLU A 288 23.46 20.98 -11.06
C GLU A 288 22.95 22.39 -10.70
N LYS A 289 21.78 22.50 -10.07
CA LYS A 289 21.24 23.76 -9.52
C LYS A 289 21.87 24.15 -8.17
N GLY A 290 22.79 23.33 -7.63
CA GLY A 290 23.44 23.56 -6.35
C GLY A 290 22.56 23.24 -5.13
N GLU A 291 21.47 22.46 -5.31
CA GLU A 291 20.59 22.08 -4.24
C GLU A 291 21.09 20.81 -3.51
N GLU A 292 20.87 20.75 -2.21
CA GLU A 292 21.03 19.53 -1.42
C GLU A 292 19.87 18.59 -1.70
N VAL A 293 20.18 17.35 -2.10
CA VAL A 293 19.17 16.37 -2.56
C VAL A 293 19.17 15.16 -1.65
N SER A 294 17.98 14.67 -1.28
CA SER A 294 17.79 13.40 -0.59
C SER A 294 16.77 12.53 -1.32
N LEU A 295 16.82 11.24 -1.04
CA LEU A 295 15.83 10.25 -1.50
C LEU A 295 15.13 9.62 -0.30
N THR A 296 13.82 9.79 -0.24
CA THR A 296 12.97 9.12 0.74
C THR A 296 12.08 8.10 0.03
N ILE A 297 12.17 6.83 0.41
CA ILE A 297 11.40 5.75 -0.20
C ILE A 297 10.38 5.25 0.82
N THR A 298 9.13 5.12 0.40
CA THR A 298 8.05 4.67 1.28
C THR A 298 7.21 3.58 0.63
N GLY A 299 6.60 2.76 1.46
CA GLY A 299 5.69 1.72 1.02
C GLY A 299 5.07 0.96 2.17
N HIS A 300 3.94 0.35 1.89
CA HIS A 300 3.21 -0.49 2.84
C HIS A 300 3.20 -1.93 2.35
N SER A 301 3.33 -2.90 3.27
CA SER A 301 3.29 -4.33 2.92
C SER A 301 4.38 -4.68 1.88
N LEU A 302 4.02 -5.35 0.76
CA LEU A 302 4.90 -5.57 -0.39
C LEU A 302 5.63 -4.29 -0.85
N GLY A 303 4.93 -3.13 -0.83
CA GLY A 303 5.55 -1.85 -1.20
C GLY A 303 6.72 -1.48 -0.30
N GLY A 304 6.70 -1.86 0.98
CA GLY A 304 7.84 -1.69 1.88
C GLY A 304 9.01 -2.62 1.55
N ALA A 305 8.75 -3.82 1.03
CA ALA A 305 9.80 -4.71 0.53
C ALA A 305 10.47 -4.15 -0.74
N LEU A 306 9.67 -3.67 -1.69
CA LEU A 306 10.19 -3.01 -2.91
C LEU A 306 10.95 -1.73 -2.57
N ALA A 307 10.55 -1.00 -1.52
CA ALA A 307 11.25 0.18 -1.04
C ALA A 307 12.68 -0.15 -0.58
N LEU A 308 12.89 -1.29 0.10
CA LEU A 308 14.23 -1.72 0.51
C LEU A 308 15.11 -2.13 -0.68
N LEU A 309 14.55 -2.81 -1.69
CA LEU A 309 15.28 -3.16 -2.91
C LEU A 309 15.70 -1.89 -3.67
N ASN A 310 14.78 -0.93 -3.79
CA ASN A 310 15.05 0.34 -4.43
C ASN A 310 16.10 1.18 -3.66
N ALA A 311 16.05 1.17 -2.33
CA ALA A 311 17.03 1.86 -1.51
C ALA A 311 18.44 1.25 -1.66
N TYR A 312 18.52 -0.08 -1.70
CA TYR A 312 19.77 -0.79 -1.94
C TYR A 312 20.39 -0.41 -3.29
N GLU A 313 19.61 -0.43 -4.36
CA GLU A 313 20.06 -0.08 -5.70
C GLU A 313 20.45 1.41 -5.78
N ALA A 314 19.64 2.32 -5.24
CA ALA A 314 19.92 3.75 -5.27
C ALA A 314 21.20 4.11 -4.51
N ALA A 315 21.38 3.55 -3.31
CA ALA A 315 22.59 3.81 -2.51
C ALA A 315 23.84 3.18 -3.11
N SER A 316 23.71 2.07 -3.83
CA SER A 316 24.84 1.41 -4.53
C SER A 316 25.26 2.14 -5.80
N THR A 317 24.32 2.83 -6.47
CA THR A 317 24.55 3.40 -7.82
C THR A 317 24.73 4.91 -7.84
N ILE A 318 24.15 5.64 -6.89
CA ILE A 318 24.20 7.10 -6.86
C ILE A 318 25.08 7.58 -5.69
N PRO A 319 26.32 8.04 -5.97
CA PRO A 319 27.25 8.43 -4.92
C PRO A 319 26.73 9.59 -4.06
N ASN A 320 26.98 9.51 -2.76
CA ASN A 320 26.68 10.59 -1.81
C ASN A 320 25.20 11.05 -1.82
N LEU A 321 24.26 10.15 -2.12
CA LEU A 321 22.84 10.42 -1.99
C LEU A 321 22.37 9.94 -0.61
N PRO A 322 21.89 10.84 0.27
CA PRO A 322 21.22 10.41 1.49
C PRO A 322 19.92 9.66 1.16
N VAL A 323 19.86 8.37 1.54
CA VAL A 323 18.71 7.50 1.27
C VAL A 323 18.08 7.08 2.58
N SER A 324 16.77 7.31 2.70
CA SER A 324 15.96 6.79 3.81
C SER A 324 14.75 6.00 3.33
N VAL A 325 14.35 5.02 4.13
CA VAL A 325 13.14 4.21 3.91
C VAL A 325 12.22 4.38 5.11
N ILE A 326 10.95 4.70 4.86
CA ILE A 326 9.90 4.67 5.86
C ILE A 326 8.86 3.65 5.41
N SER A 327 8.84 2.49 6.05
CA SER A 327 7.97 1.37 5.68
C SER A 327 6.91 1.09 6.74
N PHE A 328 5.74 0.66 6.29
CA PHE A 328 4.59 0.33 7.14
C PHE A 328 4.22 -1.14 6.94
N GLY A 329 4.24 -1.92 8.01
CA GLY A 329 3.85 -3.34 7.94
C GLY A 329 4.60 -4.16 6.90
N ALA A 330 5.85 -3.80 6.58
CA ALA A 330 6.64 -4.48 5.58
C ALA A 330 7.14 -5.86 6.08
N PRO A 331 7.15 -6.90 5.22
CA PRO A 331 7.76 -8.19 5.54
C PRO A 331 9.28 -8.09 5.60
N ARG A 332 9.94 -9.16 6.03
CA ARG A 332 11.39 -9.31 5.89
C ARG A 332 11.75 -9.51 4.42
N VAL A 333 12.85 -8.90 3.99
CA VAL A 333 13.21 -8.86 2.56
C VAL A 333 14.40 -9.73 2.23
N GLY A 334 15.39 -9.82 3.09
CA GLY A 334 16.62 -10.54 2.81
C GLY A 334 17.30 -11.10 4.05
N ASN A 335 18.48 -11.66 3.82
CA ASN A 335 19.32 -12.23 4.85
C ASN A 335 20.12 -11.16 5.62
N ILE A 336 20.94 -11.61 6.57
CA ILE A 336 21.80 -10.74 7.38
C ILE A 336 22.79 -9.95 6.53
N ALA A 337 23.38 -10.57 5.51
CA ALA A 337 24.31 -9.88 4.60
C ALA A 337 23.65 -8.73 3.85
N PHE A 338 22.40 -8.89 3.40
CA PHE A 338 21.63 -7.81 2.79
C PHE A 338 21.38 -6.65 3.76
N ARG A 339 21.05 -6.94 5.02
CA ARG A 339 20.92 -5.92 6.08
C ARG A 339 22.23 -5.16 6.27
N ASP A 340 23.34 -5.88 6.38
CA ASP A 340 24.65 -5.31 6.69
C ASP A 340 25.17 -4.47 5.51
N GLU A 341 24.93 -4.89 4.27
CA GLU A 341 25.25 -4.08 3.08
C GLU A 341 24.42 -2.79 3.04
N LEU A 342 23.11 -2.83 3.29
CA LEU A 342 22.29 -1.60 3.41
C LEU A 342 22.82 -0.65 4.47
N HIS A 343 23.27 -1.20 5.60
CA HIS A 343 23.85 -0.40 6.67
C HIS A 343 25.21 0.22 6.25
N GLN A 344 26.07 -0.54 5.58
CA GLN A 344 27.35 -0.06 5.05
C GLN A 344 27.18 1.02 3.97
N LEU A 345 26.13 0.89 3.14
CA LEU A 345 25.74 1.90 2.15
C LEU A 345 25.12 3.16 2.79
N GLY A 346 24.95 3.18 4.11
CA GLY A 346 24.39 4.32 4.83
C GLY A 346 22.88 4.49 4.72
N VAL A 347 22.17 3.49 4.18
CA VAL A 347 20.69 3.53 4.08
C VAL A 347 20.07 3.54 5.46
N LYS A 348 19.19 4.49 5.71
CA LYS A 348 18.45 4.63 6.95
C LYS A 348 17.04 4.09 6.80
N THR A 349 16.65 3.13 7.64
CA THR A 349 15.34 2.47 7.54
C THR A 349 14.56 2.61 8.84
N LEU A 350 13.36 3.17 8.75
CA LEU A 350 12.35 3.17 9.80
C LEU A 350 11.22 2.21 9.44
N ARG A 351 11.04 1.19 10.26
CA ARG A 351 9.94 0.24 10.15
C ARG A 351 8.85 0.61 11.15
N VAL A 352 7.69 1.00 10.65
CA VAL A 352 6.50 1.20 11.48
C VAL A 352 5.75 -0.14 11.53
N VAL A 353 5.57 -0.69 12.74
CA VAL A 353 5.07 -2.05 12.94
C VAL A 353 3.95 -2.06 13.97
N ILE A 354 2.80 -2.61 13.64
CA ILE A 354 1.73 -2.92 14.60
C ILE A 354 1.99 -4.31 15.20
N LYS A 355 1.99 -4.42 16.52
CA LYS A 355 2.29 -5.65 17.27
C LYS A 355 1.40 -6.82 16.85
N GLN A 356 0.15 -6.54 16.49
CA GLN A 356 -0.85 -7.54 16.11
C GLN A 356 -0.82 -7.89 14.62
N ASP A 357 -0.08 -7.16 13.82
CA ASP A 357 0.09 -7.44 12.39
C ASP A 357 1.12 -8.57 12.20
N VAL A 358 0.74 -9.62 11.47
CA VAL A 358 1.59 -10.79 11.22
C VAL A 358 2.57 -10.61 10.08
N VAL A 359 2.28 -9.67 9.16
CA VAL A 359 3.07 -9.47 7.95
C VAL A 359 4.54 -9.15 8.22
N PRO A 360 4.87 -8.26 9.16
CA PRO A 360 6.27 -7.99 9.51
C PRO A 360 7.05 -9.23 10.00
N TRP A 361 6.35 -10.26 10.47
CA TRP A 361 7.00 -11.49 10.94
C TRP A 361 7.32 -12.46 9.81
N MET A 362 6.81 -12.22 8.60
CA MET A 362 6.98 -13.08 7.43
C MET A 362 8.19 -12.64 6.57
N PRO A 363 8.77 -13.57 5.79
CA PRO A 363 8.68 -15.03 5.93
C PRO A 363 9.43 -15.50 7.17
N GLY A 364 9.08 -16.68 7.68
CA GLY A 364 9.85 -17.32 8.77
C GLY A 364 9.20 -17.25 10.16
N LEU A 365 7.87 -17.26 10.26
CA LEU A 365 7.10 -17.15 11.49
C LEU A 365 7.52 -18.09 12.65
N VAL A 366 8.00 -19.29 12.35
CA VAL A 366 8.15 -20.36 13.36
C VAL A 366 9.60 -20.55 13.84
N PHE A 367 10.58 -20.07 13.08
CA PHE A 367 11.99 -20.46 13.33
C PHE A 367 12.95 -19.30 13.59
N ASN A 368 12.47 -18.06 13.54
CA ASN A 368 13.38 -16.96 13.24
C ASN A 368 14.10 -16.34 14.43
N GLU A 369 13.50 -16.21 15.61
CA GLU A 369 14.19 -15.51 16.72
C GLU A 369 15.35 -16.33 17.29
N SER A 370 15.17 -17.64 17.42
CA SER A 370 16.24 -18.52 17.92
C SER A 370 17.31 -18.76 16.86
N LEU A 371 16.93 -18.90 15.59
CA LEU A 371 17.86 -19.07 14.47
C LEU A 371 18.56 -17.77 14.12
N GLN A 372 17.89 -16.62 14.27
CA GLN A 372 18.51 -15.30 14.08
C GLN A 372 19.60 -15.05 15.12
N LYS A 373 19.34 -15.38 16.40
CA LYS A 373 20.37 -15.30 17.44
C LYS A 373 21.55 -16.25 17.17
N LEU A 374 21.27 -17.41 16.59
CA LEU A 374 22.32 -18.37 16.21
C LEU A 374 23.12 -17.86 15.01
N ASP A 375 22.47 -17.26 14.02
CA ASP A 375 23.11 -16.67 12.83
C ASP A 375 23.92 -15.41 13.19
N ASP A 376 23.40 -14.58 14.09
CA ASP A 376 24.12 -13.42 14.65
C ASP A 376 25.41 -13.83 15.37
N ILE A 377 25.47 -15.06 15.92
CA ILE A 377 26.66 -15.61 16.61
C ILE A 377 27.58 -16.36 15.65
N THR A 378 27.04 -17.09 14.68
CA THR A 378 27.83 -18.05 13.87
C THR A 378 28.06 -17.56 12.43
N GLY A 379 27.24 -16.65 11.90
CA GLY A 379 27.30 -16.17 10.52
C GLY A 379 27.08 -17.24 9.44
N THR A 380 26.57 -18.42 9.84
CA THR A 380 26.53 -19.61 8.97
C THR A 380 25.21 -19.84 8.26
N LEU A 381 24.14 -19.14 8.66
CA LEU A 381 22.79 -19.39 8.18
C LEU A 381 22.31 -18.34 7.14
N GLY A 382 23.07 -18.14 6.08
CA GLY A 382 22.78 -17.16 5.01
C GLY A 382 21.41 -17.33 4.29
N TRP A 383 20.52 -18.19 4.83
CA TRP A 383 19.15 -18.40 4.39
C TRP A 383 18.09 -17.83 5.37
N VAL A 384 18.53 -17.27 6.51
CA VAL A 384 17.61 -16.69 7.51
C VAL A 384 17.27 -15.27 7.14
N TYR A 385 15.97 -14.95 7.12
CA TYR A 385 15.50 -13.60 6.89
C TYR A 385 15.67 -12.72 8.13
N THR A 386 16.13 -11.50 7.93
CA THR A 386 16.32 -10.53 9.01
C THR A 386 15.64 -9.19 8.73
N HIS A 387 15.39 -8.44 9.79
CA HIS A 387 14.88 -7.08 9.67
C HIS A 387 16.00 -6.07 9.43
N VAL A 388 15.66 -4.97 8.74
CA VAL A 388 16.56 -3.86 8.47
C VAL A 388 16.08 -2.61 9.21
N GLY A 389 16.97 -1.92 9.93
CA GLY A 389 16.72 -0.60 10.48
C GLY A 389 16.00 -0.55 11.83
N ALA A 390 15.63 0.67 12.24
CA ALA A 390 14.95 0.96 13.50
C ALA A 390 13.46 0.61 13.43
N GLU A 391 12.87 0.27 14.58
CA GLU A 391 11.45 -0.10 14.68
C GLU A 391 10.67 0.91 15.53
N LEU A 392 9.59 1.47 14.96
CA LEU A 392 8.52 2.13 15.71
C LEU A 392 7.39 1.12 15.93
N LYS A 393 7.30 0.58 17.14
CA LYS A 393 6.33 -0.45 17.50
C LYS A 393 5.05 0.16 18.07
N LEU A 394 3.93 -0.13 17.41
CA LEU A 394 2.60 0.34 17.76
C LEU A 394 1.74 -0.80 18.32
N ASP A 395 0.76 -0.47 19.16
CA ASP A 395 -0.21 -1.44 19.68
C ASP A 395 -1.63 -0.94 19.43
N VAL A 396 -2.46 -1.76 18.77
CA VAL A 396 -3.89 -1.46 18.52
C VAL A 396 -4.64 -1.15 19.82
N ARG A 397 -4.23 -1.78 20.92
CA ARG A 397 -4.87 -1.64 22.24
C ARG A 397 -4.69 -0.25 22.85
N SER A 398 -3.71 0.54 22.37
CA SER A 398 -3.50 1.91 22.87
C SER A 398 -4.60 2.85 22.43
N SER A 399 -5.23 2.62 21.27
CA SER A 399 -6.31 3.47 20.78
C SER A 399 -7.67 3.12 21.40
N PRO A 400 -8.42 4.09 21.92
CA PRO A 400 -9.77 3.86 22.42
C PRO A 400 -10.80 3.66 21.30
N TYR A 401 -10.44 3.97 20.06
CA TYR A 401 -11.34 3.95 18.91
C TYR A 401 -11.34 2.63 18.16
N LEU A 402 -10.37 1.75 18.42
CA LEU A 402 -10.18 0.51 17.67
C LEU A 402 -10.80 -0.69 18.37
N LYS A 403 -11.40 -1.59 17.57
CA LYS A 403 -11.89 -2.91 18.03
C LYS A 403 -10.71 -3.73 18.55
N ARG A 404 -10.95 -4.44 19.66
CA ARG A 404 -9.94 -5.28 20.32
C ARG A 404 -9.94 -6.73 19.87
N GLY A 405 -10.90 -7.12 19.01
CA GLY A 405 -11.00 -8.46 18.45
C GLY A 405 -9.94 -8.77 17.41
N LEU A 406 -9.84 -10.03 17.01
CA LEU A 406 -8.95 -10.45 15.92
C LEU A 406 -9.49 -9.94 14.58
N ASN A 407 -8.74 -9.08 13.95
CA ASN A 407 -9.04 -8.54 12.62
C ASN A 407 -7.74 -8.36 11.81
N TRP A 408 -7.30 -9.42 11.17
CA TRP A 408 -6.04 -9.46 10.42
C TRP A 408 -5.95 -8.36 9.35
N LEU A 409 -7.03 -8.16 8.59
CA LEU A 409 -7.11 -7.13 7.56
C LEU A 409 -7.03 -5.73 8.16
N GLY A 410 -7.72 -5.52 9.27
CA GLY A 410 -7.72 -4.25 9.97
C GLY A 410 -6.36 -3.93 10.61
N PHE A 411 -5.69 -4.93 11.18
CA PHE A 411 -4.35 -4.76 11.76
C PHE A 411 -3.31 -4.43 10.70
N HIS A 412 -3.47 -4.96 9.48
CA HIS A 412 -2.58 -4.70 8.35
C HIS A 412 -3.02 -3.50 7.50
N SER A 413 -4.11 -2.82 7.82
CA SER A 413 -4.56 -1.64 7.08
C SER A 413 -3.63 -0.45 7.31
N LEU A 414 -3.14 0.17 6.24
CA LEU A 414 -2.27 1.36 6.33
C LEU A 414 -2.96 2.51 7.08
N GLU A 415 -4.27 2.70 6.91
CA GLU A 415 -5.01 3.71 7.66
C GLU A 415 -5.02 3.44 9.17
N THR A 416 -5.02 2.17 9.61
CA THR A 416 -4.83 1.81 11.01
C THR A 416 -3.42 2.17 11.50
N TYR A 417 -2.40 1.94 10.69
CA TYR A 417 -1.03 2.36 10.98
C TYR A 417 -0.93 3.87 11.19
N LEU A 418 -1.49 4.65 10.27
CA LEU A 418 -1.41 6.11 10.32
C LEU A 418 -2.20 6.69 11.49
N HIS A 419 -3.36 6.11 11.81
CA HIS A 419 -4.13 6.45 13.00
C HIS A 419 -3.31 6.22 14.29
N LEU A 420 -2.67 5.06 14.39
CA LEU A 420 -1.86 4.73 15.56
C LEU A 420 -0.61 5.60 15.67
N VAL A 421 0.06 5.93 14.56
CA VAL A 421 1.21 6.87 14.57
C VAL A 421 0.77 8.24 15.07
N ASP A 422 -0.39 8.74 14.62
CA ASP A 422 -0.87 10.04 15.04
C ASP A 422 -1.18 10.09 16.54
N GLY A 423 -1.74 9.02 17.08
CA GLY A 423 -2.07 8.93 18.50
C GLY A 423 -0.94 8.45 19.42
N PHE A 424 0.17 7.93 18.88
CA PHE A 424 1.27 7.39 19.68
C PHE A 424 2.05 8.52 20.38
N VAL A 425 2.29 8.37 21.66
CA VAL A 425 3.16 9.27 22.46
C VAL A 425 4.46 8.56 22.78
N ASN A 426 4.37 7.48 23.52
CA ASN A 426 5.47 6.58 23.89
C ASN A 426 4.90 5.20 24.24
N THR A 427 5.78 4.26 24.56
CA THR A 427 5.41 2.86 24.87
C THR A 427 4.59 2.67 26.15
N THR A 428 4.56 3.66 27.03
CA THR A 428 3.88 3.60 28.35
C THR A 428 2.68 4.52 28.48
N SER A 429 2.54 5.51 27.58
CA SER A 429 1.47 6.50 27.65
C SER A 429 0.20 6.04 26.96
N THR A 430 -0.91 6.66 27.36
CA THR A 430 -2.20 6.51 26.67
C THR A 430 -2.19 7.20 25.30
N PHE A 431 -3.16 6.87 24.47
CA PHE A 431 -3.39 7.48 23.16
C PHE A 431 -3.58 9.01 23.31
N ARG A 432 -2.97 9.78 22.41
CA ARG A 432 -3.00 11.23 22.43
C ARG A 432 -4.40 11.76 22.09
N GLU A 433 -4.95 12.62 22.96
CA GLU A 433 -6.26 13.24 22.73
C GLU A 433 -6.29 14.20 21.54
N GLU A 434 -5.16 14.82 21.22
CA GLU A 434 -5.01 15.76 20.11
C GLU A 434 -4.61 15.10 18.78
N ALA A 435 -4.91 13.81 18.61
CA ALA A 435 -4.75 13.16 17.31
C ALA A 435 -5.58 13.92 16.27
N ARG A 436 -4.95 14.29 15.15
CA ARG A 436 -5.54 15.20 14.15
C ARG A 436 -6.08 14.48 12.93
N ARG A 437 -5.65 13.24 12.73
CA ARG A 437 -6.08 12.44 11.59
C ARG A 437 -7.53 12.00 11.75
N ASP A 438 -8.34 12.17 10.71
CA ASP A 438 -9.74 11.76 10.74
C ASP A 438 -9.86 10.26 11.04
N VAL A 439 -10.54 9.94 12.14
CA VAL A 439 -10.74 8.57 12.60
C VAL A 439 -11.54 7.74 11.60
N ALA A 440 -12.42 8.36 10.82
CA ALA A 440 -13.22 7.67 9.81
C ALA A 440 -12.38 6.96 8.75
N LEU A 441 -11.17 7.45 8.48
CA LEU A 441 -10.25 6.85 7.52
C LEU A 441 -9.87 5.40 7.88
N VAL A 442 -9.86 5.07 9.16
CA VAL A 442 -9.58 3.70 9.62
C VAL A 442 -10.55 2.68 9.00
N ASN A 443 -11.84 3.03 8.92
CA ASN A 443 -12.86 2.16 8.31
C ASN A 443 -13.01 2.34 6.79
N LYS A 444 -12.11 3.08 6.15
CA LYS A 444 -12.16 3.36 4.71
C LYS A 444 -12.26 2.07 3.88
N ALA A 445 -11.44 1.07 4.18
CA ALA A 445 -11.38 -0.20 3.46
C ALA A 445 -11.47 -1.44 4.36
N CYS A 446 -11.71 -1.27 5.66
CA CYS A 446 -11.82 -2.36 6.62
C CYS A 446 -12.89 -2.07 7.68
N ASP A 447 -12.98 -2.93 8.70
CA ASP A 447 -13.87 -2.80 9.84
C ASP A 447 -13.06 -2.87 11.14
N MET A 448 -12.48 -1.75 11.55
CA MET A 448 -11.59 -1.67 12.72
C MET A 448 -12.11 -0.76 13.83
N LEU A 449 -13.00 0.17 13.50
CA LEU A 449 -13.54 1.11 14.49
C LEU A 449 -14.61 0.46 15.36
N VAL A 450 -14.67 0.88 16.62
CA VAL A 450 -15.75 0.49 17.53
C VAL A 450 -17.10 0.96 16.99
N ASP A 451 -18.15 0.15 17.18
CA ASP A 451 -19.48 0.38 16.59
C ASP A 451 -20.16 1.63 17.13
N GLU A 452 -19.78 2.08 18.31
CA GLU A 452 -20.30 3.28 18.98
C GLU A 452 -20.03 4.56 18.19
N LEU A 453 -18.98 4.59 17.36
CA LEU A 453 -18.69 5.73 16.47
C LEU A 453 -19.67 5.83 15.31
N ARG A 454 -20.46 4.79 15.03
CA ARG A 454 -21.42 4.75 13.93
C ARG A 454 -20.83 5.08 12.55
N ILE A 455 -19.54 4.80 12.35
CA ILE A 455 -18.86 4.97 11.08
C ILE A 455 -18.95 3.65 10.33
N PRO A 456 -19.56 3.60 9.12
CA PRO A 456 -19.69 2.37 8.36
C PRO A 456 -18.34 1.74 8.05
N HIS A 457 -18.29 0.42 8.01
CA HIS A 457 -17.11 -0.30 7.52
C HIS A 457 -17.03 -0.24 5.99
N CYS A 458 -15.82 -0.27 5.44
CA CYS A 458 -15.55 -0.25 3.99
C CYS A 458 -16.32 0.85 3.25
N TRP A 459 -16.43 2.04 3.85
CA TRP A 459 -17.28 3.13 3.33
C TRP A 459 -16.74 3.77 2.05
N TYR A 460 -15.47 3.59 1.73
CA TYR A 460 -14.88 4.24 0.55
C TYR A 460 -15.40 3.61 -0.74
N GLN A 461 -15.96 4.44 -1.57
CA GLN A 461 -16.37 4.06 -2.93
C GLN A 461 -15.44 4.73 -3.94
N LEU A 462 -14.85 3.88 -4.79
CA LEU A 462 -13.96 4.36 -5.82
C LEU A 462 -14.74 5.22 -6.83
N ALA A 463 -14.16 6.31 -7.27
CA ALA A 463 -14.69 7.10 -8.37
C ALA A 463 -14.89 6.23 -9.62
N ASN A 464 -16.01 6.41 -10.31
CA ASN A 464 -16.40 5.65 -11.50
C ASN A 464 -16.71 4.15 -11.28
N LYS A 465 -16.92 3.74 -10.04
CA LYS A 465 -17.39 2.39 -9.73
C LYS A 465 -18.91 2.30 -9.94
N GLY A 466 -19.35 1.15 -10.51
CA GLY A 466 -20.77 0.87 -10.72
C GLY A 466 -21.34 1.53 -12.00
N LEU A 467 -22.66 1.59 -12.08
CA LEU A 467 -23.39 2.17 -13.20
C LEU A 467 -24.03 3.50 -12.79
N VAL A 468 -24.09 4.43 -13.71
CA VAL A 468 -24.80 5.71 -13.56
C VAL A 468 -25.94 5.79 -14.57
N CYS A 469 -27.07 6.38 -14.17
CA CYS A 469 -28.18 6.60 -15.06
C CYS A 469 -27.90 7.83 -15.95
N ASN A 470 -27.87 7.64 -17.26
CA ASN A 470 -27.67 8.76 -18.20
C ASN A 470 -28.96 9.56 -18.42
N ALA A 471 -28.87 10.65 -19.16
CA ALA A 471 -30.02 11.53 -19.48
C ALA A 471 -31.16 10.83 -20.23
N HIS A 472 -30.93 9.65 -20.82
CA HIS A 472 -31.93 8.86 -21.50
C HIS A 472 -32.52 7.75 -20.61
N GLY A 473 -32.27 7.78 -19.31
CA GLY A 473 -32.75 6.79 -18.35
C GLY A 473 -32.06 5.42 -18.45
N ARG A 474 -30.92 5.30 -19.13
CA ARG A 474 -30.16 4.04 -19.24
C ARG A 474 -29.02 4.02 -18.24
N TRP A 475 -28.84 2.88 -17.59
CA TRP A 475 -27.71 2.61 -16.72
C TRP A 475 -26.48 2.28 -17.54
N VAL A 476 -25.47 3.13 -17.49
CA VAL A 476 -24.24 3.03 -18.27
C VAL A 476 -23.03 3.09 -17.34
N LYS A 477 -21.93 2.44 -17.73
CA LYS A 477 -20.66 2.56 -17.05
C LYS A 477 -20.11 3.98 -17.27
N PRO A 478 -19.73 4.73 -16.22
CA PRO A 478 -19.14 6.05 -16.38
C PRO A 478 -17.83 5.94 -17.16
N LYS A 479 -17.62 6.87 -18.07
CA LYS A 479 -16.35 6.95 -18.80
C LYS A 479 -15.32 7.66 -17.94
N ARG A 480 -14.06 7.19 -18.03
CA ARG A 480 -12.93 7.89 -17.43
C ARG A 480 -12.68 9.20 -18.23
N ASP A 481 -12.27 10.24 -17.52
CA ASP A 481 -11.83 11.48 -18.17
C ASP A 481 -10.72 11.17 -19.19
N PRO A 482 -10.78 11.71 -20.43
CA PRO A 482 -9.76 11.45 -21.44
C PRO A 482 -8.32 11.76 -20.97
N GLU A 483 -8.15 12.77 -20.12
CA GLU A 483 -6.84 13.12 -19.55
C GLU A 483 -6.32 12.08 -18.54
N ASP A 484 -7.22 11.31 -17.93
CA ASP A 484 -6.90 10.26 -16.96
C ASP A 484 -6.75 8.89 -17.62
N ILE A 485 -6.89 8.77 -18.94
CA ILE A 485 -6.66 7.51 -19.66
C ILE A 485 -5.15 7.23 -19.70
N PRO A 486 -4.70 6.04 -19.23
CA PRO A 486 -3.30 5.70 -19.23
C PRO A 486 -2.72 5.69 -20.65
N SER A 487 -1.62 6.42 -20.86
CA SER A 487 -0.89 6.40 -22.12
C SER A 487 0.59 6.12 -21.88
N PRO A 488 1.19 5.15 -22.60
CA PRO A 488 2.62 4.89 -22.50
C PRO A 488 3.47 6.08 -22.95
N HIS A 489 2.95 6.91 -23.88
CA HIS A 489 3.68 8.07 -24.42
C HIS A 489 3.70 9.28 -23.48
N MET A 490 2.76 9.38 -22.53
CA MET A 490 2.77 10.45 -21.51
C MET A 490 3.81 10.25 -20.40
N GLN A 491 4.56 9.16 -20.44
CA GLN A 491 5.61 8.86 -19.45
C GLN A 491 7.00 9.33 -19.89
N GLU A 492 7.18 9.69 -21.15
CA GLU A 492 8.44 10.16 -21.67
C GLU A 492 8.53 11.68 -21.58
N ASN A 493 9.48 12.13 -20.74
CA ASN A 493 10.02 13.48 -20.68
C ASN A 493 9.07 14.62 -20.29
N ILE A 494 9.00 14.90 -18.99
CA ILE A 494 8.87 16.30 -18.60
C ILE A 494 10.23 16.95 -18.86
N ASN A 495 10.35 17.72 -19.92
CA ASN A 495 11.40 18.73 -20.03
C ASN A 495 11.23 19.67 -18.83
N VAL A 496 12.30 19.91 -18.09
CA VAL A 496 12.32 20.77 -16.90
C VAL A 496 11.67 22.16 -17.11
N PRO A 497 11.73 22.79 -18.29
CA PRO A 497 10.96 24.01 -18.57
C PRO A 497 9.44 23.87 -18.35
N ALA A 498 8.87 22.67 -18.51
CA ALA A 498 7.44 22.47 -18.30
C ALA A 498 7.05 22.33 -16.81
N LEU A 499 8.00 21.99 -15.94
CA LEU A 499 7.80 22.05 -14.47
C LEU A 499 7.81 23.50 -13.98
N GLU A 500 8.56 24.38 -14.61
CA GLU A 500 8.59 25.83 -14.34
C GLU A 500 7.50 26.61 -15.10
N ALA A 501 7.09 26.14 -16.28
CA ALA A 501 6.07 26.76 -17.13
C ALA A 501 4.60 26.44 -16.76
N GLY A 502 4.36 25.69 -15.71
CA GLY A 502 3.00 25.43 -15.20
C GLY A 502 2.24 26.66 -14.72
N ILE A 503 2.78 27.86 -14.92
CA ILE A 503 2.15 29.15 -14.61
C ILE A 503 1.73 29.93 -15.88
N GLN A 504 2.10 29.52 -17.10
CA GLN A 504 1.88 30.35 -18.29
C GLN A 504 1.14 29.72 -19.48
N THR A 505 0.60 28.52 -19.40
CA THR A 505 -0.10 27.92 -20.55
C THR A 505 -1.64 28.04 -20.50
N GLN A 506 -2.19 29.08 -19.85
CA GLN A 506 -3.62 29.41 -20.01
C GLN A 506 -3.94 30.33 -21.20
N ASP A 507 -2.96 30.78 -21.97
CA ASP A 507 -3.19 31.83 -23.01
C ASP A 507 -2.92 31.44 -24.46
N VAL A 508 -2.75 30.15 -24.81
CA VAL A 508 -2.55 29.77 -26.22
C VAL A 508 -3.45 28.61 -26.61
N LEU A 509 -4.76 28.83 -26.63
CA LEU A 509 -5.70 28.12 -27.52
C LEU A 509 -6.90 29.04 -27.80
N LYS A 510 -6.71 30.06 -28.62
CA LYS A 510 -7.81 30.66 -29.39
C LYS A 510 -8.05 29.77 -30.62
N PRO A 511 -9.29 29.36 -30.88
CA PRO A 511 -9.58 28.59 -32.09
C PRO A 511 -9.49 29.51 -33.31
N LEU A 512 -8.62 29.17 -34.25
CA LEU A 512 -8.65 29.62 -35.62
C LEU A 512 -9.78 28.86 -36.35
N TYR A 513 -10.99 29.41 -36.32
CA TYR A 513 -12.01 29.21 -37.34
C TYR A 513 -12.92 30.44 -37.37
N SER A 514 -12.60 31.34 -38.29
CA SER A 514 -13.57 32.19 -38.95
C SER A 514 -13.02 32.42 -40.35
N VAL A 515 -13.60 31.77 -41.32
CA VAL A 515 -14.25 32.22 -42.57
C VAL A 515 -14.84 30.98 -43.24
#